data_79be0b08ca8deab2ea2c8e01dc067128
#
_entry.id   79be0b08ca8deab2ea2c8e01dc067128
#
_cell.length_a   1.000
_cell.length_b   1.000
_cell.length_c   1.000
_cell.angle_alpha   90.00
_cell.angle_beta   90.00
_cell.angle_gamma   90.00
#
_symmetry.space_group_name_H-M   'P 1'
#
loop_
_entity.id
_entity.type
_entity.pdbx_description
1 polymer ?
#
loop_
_entity_poly.entity_id
_entity_poly.type
_entity_poly.pdbx_seq_one_letter_code
_entity_poly.pdbx_strand_id
1 'polypeptide(L)'
;MDRFAALADPTRRSIVEMLGERALSAGEIGARFSASAPAISQHLKVLREAGLVTVEVRGQQRIYRLDPAGLEAFDAWLSKVRRFWGRHLDILEQELTKPEQGEGDIR
;
A
#
# COMPACT_ATOMS: atom_id res chain seq x y z
N MET A 1 0.63 -6.78 14.10
CA MET A 1 -0.09 -5.70 13.38
C MET A 1 -0.48 -6.25 12.02
N ASP A 2 -1.70 -6.02 11.61
CA ASP A 2 -2.16 -6.54 10.33
C ASP A 2 -1.70 -5.64 9.18
N ARG A 3 -1.98 -6.09 7.95
CA ARG A 3 -1.51 -5.39 6.77
C ARG A 3 -2.05 -3.96 6.67
N PHE A 4 -3.31 -3.76 7.06
CA PHE A 4 -3.93 -2.43 6.96
C PHE A 4 -3.31 -1.47 7.97
N ALA A 5 -3.12 -1.93 9.19
CA ALA A 5 -2.50 -1.12 10.22
C ALA A 5 -1.06 -0.79 9.85
N ALA A 6 -0.35 -1.77 9.26
CA ALA A 6 1.03 -1.53 8.82
C ALA A 6 1.09 -0.44 7.76
N LEU A 7 0.09 -0.37 6.89
CA LEU A 7 0.06 0.62 5.81
C LEU A 7 -0.59 1.93 6.22
N ALA A 8 -1.01 2.07 7.48
CA ALA A 8 -1.56 3.33 7.96
C ALA A 8 -0.48 4.38 8.16
N ASP A 9 0.77 3.98 8.28
CA ASP A 9 1.88 4.89 8.49
C ASP A 9 2.46 5.36 7.16
N PRO A 10 2.64 6.67 6.95
CA PRO A 10 3.14 7.18 5.66
C PRO A 10 4.54 6.67 5.30
N THR A 11 5.42 6.53 6.30
CA THR A 11 6.77 6.05 6.04
C THR A 11 6.74 4.61 5.55
N ARG A 12 5.92 3.77 6.18
CA ARG A 12 5.81 2.39 5.76
C ARG A 12 5.21 2.27 4.37
N ARG A 13 4.21 3.11 4.04
CA ARG A 13 3.68 3.13 2.67
C ARG A 13 4.76 3.49 1.66
N SER A 14 5.59 4.48 1.98
CA SER A 14 6.69 4.87 1.10
C SER A 14 7.67 3.74 0.89
N ILE A 15 7.97 2.99 1.95
CA ILE A 15 8.88 1.84 1.83
C ILE A 15 8.30 0.80 0.89
N VAL A 16 7.01 0.48 1.04
CA VAL A 16 6.37 -0.48 0.15
C VAL A 16 6.43 -0.01 -1.30
N GLU A 17 6.19 1.27 -1.54
CA GLU A 17 6.26 1.83 -2.88
C GLU A 17 7.67 1.71 -3.47
N MET A 18 8.68 1.99 -2.66
CA MET A 18 10.07 1.85 -3.11
C MET A 18 10.38 0.40 -3.50
N LEU A 19 9.94 -0.53 -2.67
CA LEU A 19 10.20 -1.94 -2.91
C LEU A 19 9.39 -2.49 -4.08
N GLY A 20 8.35 -1.77 -4.48
CA GLY A 20 7.60 -2.13 -5.69
C GLY A 20 8.45 -2.01 -6.95
N GLU A 21 9.50 -1.21 -6.92
CA GLU A 21 10.37 -1.02 -8.07
C GLU A 21 11.52 -2.02 -8.07
N ARG A 22 12.10 -2.29 -6.91
CA ARG A 22 13.19 -3.26 -6.81
C ARG A 22 13.48 -3.56 -5.35
N ALA A 23 14.19 -4.66 -5.14
CA ALA A 23 14.68 -5.00 -3.82
C ALA A 23 15.73 -3.98 -3.37
N LEU A 24 15.73 -3.68 -2.09
CA LEU A 24 16.66 -2.69 -1.54
C LEU A 24 17.20 -3.20 -0.20
N SER A 25 18.44 -2.82 0.09
CA SER A 25 19.01 -3.11 1.40
C SER A 25 18.41 -2.15 2.44
N ALA A 26 18.53 -2.53 3.71
CA ALA A 26 18.08 -1.67 4.81
C ALA A 26 18.78 -0.31 4.74
N GLY A 27 20.05 -0.29 4.40
CA GLY A 27 20.80 0.96 4.27
C GLY A 27 20.28 1.84 3.15
N GLU A 28 19.97 1.21 2.00
CA GLU A 28 19.41 1.96 0.88
C GLU A 28 18.06 2.55 1.22
N ILE A 29 17.24 1.79 1.92
CA ILE A 29 15.93 2.27 2.35
C ILE A 29 16.12 3.45 3.31
N GLY A 30 16.97 3.28 4.32
CA GLY A 30 17.17 4.31 5.34
C GLY A 30 17.71 5.60 4.76
N ALA A 31 18.49 5.52 3.68
CA ALA A 31 19.09 6.70 3.07
C ALA A 31 18.04 7.63 2.46
N ARG A 32 16.82 7.15 2.25
CA ARG A 32 15.75 7.94 1.66
C ARG A 32 14.91 8.69 2.68
N PHE A 33 15.20 8.53 3.96
CA PHE A 33 14.40 9.13 5.02
C PHE A 33 15.31 9.88 5.99
N SER A 34 14.73 10.86 6.67
CA SER A 34 15.46 11.57 7.72
C SER A 34 15.35 10.86 9.07
N ALA A 35 14.63 9.74 9.12
CA ALA A 35 14.45 8.98 10.35
C ALA A 35 15.74 8.26 10.74
N SER A 36 15.87 7.94 12.02
CA SER A 36 17.04 7.21 12.52
C SER A 36 17.02 5.76 12.03
N ALA A 37 18.21 5.13 12.04
CA ALA A 37 18.31 3.73 11.66
C ALA A 37 17.43 2.83 12.53
N PRO A 38 17.35 3.00 13.85
CA PRO A 38 16.42 2.20 14.65
C PRO A 38 14.95 2.41 14.25
N ALA A 39 14.56 3.63 13.88
CA ALA A 39 13.19 3.89 13.46
C ALA A 39 12.88 3.15 12.15
N ILE A 40 13.79 3.20 11.19
CA ILE A 40 13.63 2.48 9.93
C ILE A 40 13.56 0.97 10.19
N SER A 41 14.44 0.48 11.06
CA SER A 41 14.46 -0.94 11.41
C SER A 41 13.12 -1.37 12.00
N GLN A 42 12.52 -0.52 12.83
CA GLN A 42 11.21 -0.82 13.42
C GLN A 42 10.12 -0.86 12.36
N HIS A 43 10.13 0.07 11.41
CA HIS A 43 9.19 0.07 10.30
C HIS A 43 9.31 -1.19 9.47
N LEU A 44 10.54 -1.62 9.20
CA LEU A 44 10.77 -2.84 8.41
C LEU A 44 10.30 -4.07 9.15
N LYS A 45 10.48 -4.10 10.47
CA LYS A 45 10.00 -5.21 11.28
C LYS A 45 8.48 -5.31 11.22
N VAL A 46 7.80 -4.18 11.35
CA VAL A 46 6.33 -4.14 11.27
C VAL A 46 5.85 -4.66 9.93
N LEU A 47 6.48 -4.19 8.83
CA LEU A 47 6.10 -4.64 7.49
C LEU A 47 6.33 -6.12 7.29
N ARG A 48 7.42 -6.64 7.85
CA ARG A 48 7.72 -8.06 7.73
C ARG A 48 6.73 -8.90 8.52
N GLU A 49 6.42 -8.48 9.75
CA GLU A 49 5.47 -9.22 10.58
C GLU A 49 4.06 -9.16 10.02
N ALA A 50 3.74 -8.10 9.30
CA ALA A 50 2.45 -7.98 8.63
C ALA A 50 2.39 -8.79 7.33
N GLY A 51 3.49 -9.40 6.91
CA GLY A 51 3.52 -10.22 5.71
C GLY A 51 3.58 -9.44 4.42
N LEU A 52 4.03 -8.19 4.45
CA LEU A 52 4.12 -7.36 3.26
C LEU A 52 5.50 -7.37 2.63
N VAL A 53 6.53 -7.69 3.40
CA VAL A 53 7.90 -7.75 2.89
C VAL A 53 8.58 -9.00 3.42
N THR A 54 9.59 -9.45 2.68
CA THR A 54 10.49 -10.50 3.11
C THR A 54 11.89 -9.94 3.21
N VAL A 55 12.76 -10.62 3.94
CA VAL A 55 14.14 -10.20 4.10
C VAL A 55 15.05 -11.39 3.82
N GLU A 56 16.14 -11.09 3.11
CA GLU A 56 17.18 -12.07 2.82
C GLU A 56 18.49 -11.50 3.30
N VAL A 57 19.25 -12.29 4.06
CA VAL A 57 20.58 -11.86 4.53
C VAL A 57 21.60 -12.22 3.48
N ARG A 58 22.36 -11.22 3.02
CA ARG A 58 23.47 -11.42 2.07
C ARG A 58 24.70 -10.79 2.65
N GLY A 59 25.61 -11.63 3.18
CA GLY A 59 26.77 -11.12 3.87
C GLY A 59 26.34 -10.30 5.07
N GLN A 60 26.72 -9.03 5.06
CA GLN A 60 26.37 -8.14 6.15
C GLN A 60 25.15 -7.27 5.84
N GLN A 61 24.50 -7.54 4.73
CA GLN A 61 23.35 -6.77 4.29
C GLN A 61 22.06 -7.55 4.48
N ARG A 62 20.99 -6.82 4.76
CA ARG A 62 19.63 -7.35 4.75
C ARG A 62 18.91 -6.75 3.56
N ILE A 63 18.49 -7.62 2.65
CA ILE A 63 17.83 -7.18 1.42
C ILE A 63 16.34 -7.43 1.58
N TYR A 64 15.56 -6.39 1.39
CA TYR A 64 14.10 -6.43 1.55
C TYR A 64 13.43 -6.43 0.19
N ARG A 65 12.35 -7.22 0.08
CA ARG A 65 11.54 -7.31 -1.11
C ARG A 65 10.09 -7.33 -0.71
N LEU A 66 9.21 -6.97 -1.63
CA LEU A 66 7.79 -7.19 -1.39
C LEU A 66 7.50 -8.68 -1.33
N ASP A 67 6.55 -9.05 -0.47
CA ASP A 67 6.12 -10.45 -0.33
C ASP A 67 4.93 -10.67 -1.26
N PRO A 68 5.10 -11.45 -2.34
CA PRO A 68 3.98 -11.64 -3.29
C PRO A 68 2.74 -12.22 -2.64
N ALA A 69 2.90 -13.15 -1.69
CA ALA A 69 1.74 -13.77 -1.05
C ALA A 69 0.94 -12.75 -0.24
N GLY A 70 1.65 -11.87 0.50
CA GLY A 70 0.99 -10.84 1.27
C GLY A 70 0.30 -9.82 0.39
N LEU A 71 0.94 -9.47 -0.72
CA LEU A 71 0.35 -8.52 -1.66
C LEU A 71 -0.85 -9.10 -2.37
N GLU A 72 -0.81 -10.39 -2.73
CA GLU A 72 -1.96 -11.04 -3.36
C GLU A 72 -3.16 -11.07 -2.43
N ALA A 73 -2.94 -11.36 -1.15
CA ALA A 73 -4.02 -11.37 -0.17
C ALA A 73 -4.65 -9.98 -0.04
N PHE A 74 -3.80 -8.95 -0.01
CA PHE A 74 -4.28 -7.58 0.08
C PHE A 74 -5.05 -7.19 -1.18
N ASP A 75 -4.52 -7.55 -2.34
CA ASP A 75 -5.16 -7.24 -3.62
C ASP A 75 -6.50 -7.95 -3.77
N ALA A 76 -6.59 -9.20 -3.31
CA ALA A 76 -7.84 -9.95 -3.37
C ALA A 76 -8.92 -9.26 -2.53
N TRP A 77 -8.54 -8.80 -1.34
CA TRP A 77 -9.48 -8.07 -0.48
C TRP A 77 -9.89 -6.76 -1.13
N LEU A 78 -8.93 -6.03 -1.65
CA LEU A 78 -9.18 -4.73 -2.26
C LEU A 78 -10.08 -4.87 -3.49
N SER A 79 -9.86 -5.91 -4.28
CA SER A 79 -10.71 -6.19 -5.45
C SER A 79 -12.15 -6.46 -5.03
N LYS A 80 -12.31 -7.19 -3.93
CA LYS A 80 -13.64 -7.50 -3.39
C LYS A 80 -14.35 -6.22 -2.97
N VAL A 81 -13.65 -5.36 -2.26
CA VAL A 81 -14.21 -4.07 -1.83
C VAL A 81 -14.55 -3.22 -3.04
N ARG A 82 -13.65 -3.20 -4.02
CA ARG A 82 -13.83 -2.39 -5.22
C ARG A 82 -15.05 -2.81 -6.01
N ARG A 83 -15.30 -4.12 -6.10
CA ARG A 83 -16.51 -4.63 -6.80
C ARG A 83 -17.77 -4.14 -6.12
N PHE A 84 -17.80 -4.23 -4.79
CA PHE A 84 -18.96 -3.79 -4.03
C PHE A 84 -19.15 -2.28 -4.15
N TRP A 85 -18.12 -1.53 -3.85
CA TRP A 85 -18.20 -0.06 -3.88
C TRP A 85 -18.29 0.48 -5.30
N GLY A 86 -17.74 -0.25 -6.28
CA GLY A 86 -17.85 0.15 -7.67
C GLY A 86 -19.28 0.31 -8.11
N ARG A 87 -20.12 -0.65 -7.74
CA ARG A 87 -21.54 -0.57 -8.07
C ARG A 87 -22.22 0.60 -7.37
N HIS A 88 -21.85 0.84 -6.11
CA HIS A 88 -22.40 1.97 -5.38
C HIS A 88 -21.98 3.29 -5.99
N LEU A 89 -20.72 3.38 -6.38
CA LEU A 89 -20.21 4.59 -7.00
C LEU A 89 -20.85 4.83 -8.36
N ASP A 90 -21.09 3.78 -9.12
CA ASP A 90 -21.79 3.91 -10.40
C ASP A 90 -23.20 4.45 -10.20
N ILE A 91 -23.91 3.95 -9.21
CA ILE A 91 -25.26 4.43 -8.91
C ILE A 91 -25.22 5.89 -8.52
N LEU A 92 -24.29 6.28 -7.65
CA LEU A 92 -24.15 7.66 -7.24
C LEU A 92 -23.83 8.57 -8.41
N GLU A 93 -22.95 8.09 -9.28
CA GLU A 93 -22.58 8.86 -10.45
C GLU A 93 -23.77 9.10 -11.35
N GLN A 94 -24.60 8.07 -11.53
CA GLN A 94 -25.81 8.22 -12.33
C GLN A 94 -26.77 9.22 -11.70
N GLU A 95 -26.89 9.21 -10.38
CA GLU A 95 -27.74 10.16 -9.68
C GLU A 95 -27.23 11.59 -9.84
N LEU A 96 -25.92 11.76 -9.76
CA LEU A 96 -25.32 13.08 -9.84
C LEU A 96 -25.31 13.66 -11.25
N THR A 97 -25.22 12.83 -12.25
CA THR A 97 -25.16 13.30 -13.65
C THR A 97 -26.51 13.29 -14.32
N LYS A 98 -27.51 12.70 -13.70
CA LYS A 98 -28.85 12.70 -14.20
C LYS A 98 -29.27 14.15 -14.39
N PRO A 99 -29.74 14.48 -15.53
CA PRO A 99 -30.10 15.85 -15.72
C PRO A 99 -31.19 16.16 -14.79
N GLU A 100 -31.07 17.05 -14.31
CA GLU A 100 -31.86 17.36 -13.57
C GLU A 100 -32.59 17.68 -14.32
N GLN A 101 -32.96 16.81 -14.56
CA GLN A 101 -33.03 16.38 -15.30
C GLN A 101 -33.59 17.18 -15.73
N GLY A 102 -33.60 17.82 -15.98
CA GLY A 102 -33.64 18.58 -16.35
C GLY A 102 -32.90 19.39 -16.30
N GLU A 103 -32.65 19.64 -15.94
CA GLU A 103 -31.75 20.22 -15.94
C GLU A 103 -30.99 20.38 -16.52
N GLY A 104 -31.31 20.36 -16.66
CA GLY A 104 -30.32 20.29 -16.95
C GLY A 104 -30.02 20.38 -17.78
N ASP A 105 -30.71 20.36 -18.09
CA ASP A 105 -30.12 20.37 -18.76
C ASP A 105 -29.90 21.15 -19.22
N ILE A 106 -30.20 21.69 -18.84
CA ILE A 106 -29.86 22.44 -18.95
C ILE A 106 -29.08 22.91 -19.32
N ARG A 107 -28.97 22.97 -19.57
CA ARG A 107 -28.05 23.18 -19.55
C ARG A 107 -27.62 23.85 -19.90
#